data_bf6368d73937e7a8c8dd7d6093c5c186
#
_entry.id   bf6368d73937e7a8c8dd7d6093c5c186
#
_cell.length_a   1.000
_cell.length_b   1.000
_cell.length_c   1.000
_cell.angle_alpha   90.00
_cell.angle_beta   90.00
_cell.angle_gamma   90.00
#
_symmetry.space_group_name_H-M   'P 1'
#
loop_
_entity.id
_entity.type
_entity.pdbx_description
1 polymer ?
#
loop_
_entity_poly.entity_id
_entity_poly.type
_entity_poly.pdbx_seq_one_letter_code
_entity_poly.pdbx_strand_id
1 'polypeptide(L)'
;VCLSHLGYSMQGGEISDLKLAPQTRGIDLIIGGHTHTFLKEPTTVQNLDGKPVLVNQVGFGGIHLGRLDFTFDRVTKQVFVRSQTTAVG
;
A
#
# COMPACT_ATOMS: atom_id res chain seq x y z
N VAL A 1 9.42 1.02 3.35
CA VAL A 1 8.04 1.39 3.69
C VAL A 1 7.89 2.90 3.61
N CYS A 2 6.88 3.35 2.92
CA CYS A 2 6.53 4.78 2.81
C CYS A 2 5.22 5.04 3.56
N LEU A 3 5.25 5.94 4.53
CA LEU A 3 4.06 6.44 5.20
C LEU A 3 3.59 7.69 4.46
N SER A 4 2.37 7.66 3.95
CA SER A 4 1.84 8.70 3.06
C SER A 4 0.52 9.27 3.59
N HIS A 5 0.27 10.56 3.35
CA HIS A 5 -1.01 11.19 3.61
C HIS A 5 -1.51 11.94 2.37
N LEU A 6 -1.28 11.37 1.20
CA LEU A 6 -1.66 11.97 -0.09
C LEU A 6 -3.07 11.59 -0.53
N GLY A 7 -3.57 10.47 -0.04
CA GLY A 7 -4.81 9.88 -0.51
C GLY A 7 -4.55 8.72 -1.47
N TYR A 8 -5.50 7.79 -1.51
CA TYR A 8 -5.41 6.61 -2.38
C TYR A 8 -5.50 7.01 -3.85
N SER A 9 -6.53 7.76 -4.19
CA SER A 9 -6.77 8.28 -5.54
C SER A 9 -7.44 9.65 -5.40
N MET A 10 -6.99 10.62 -6.18
CA MET A 10 -7.49 11.99 -6.14
C MET A 10 -7.99 12.42 -7.49
N GLN A 11 -9.04 13.22 -7.53
CA GLN A 11 -9.57 13.82 -8.75
C GLN A 11 -8.72 15.04 -9.15
N GLY A 12 -8.85 15.47 -10.40
CA GLY A 12 -8.23 16.71 -10.88
C GLY A 12 -6.72 16.65 -11.09
N GLY A 13 -6.13 15.46 -11.14
CA GLY A 13 -4.70 15.30 -11.42
C GLY A 13 -3.77 15.53 -10.24
N GLU A 14 -4.32 15.70 -9.03
CA GLU A 14 -3.52 15.81 -7.81
C GLU A 14 -2.75 14.53 -7.54
N ILE A 15 -1.58 14.66 -6.90
CA ILE A 15 -0.78 13.49 -6.52
C ILE A 15 -1.54 12.63 -5.53
N SER A 16 -1.42 11.32 -5.69
CA SER A 16 -2.03 10.32 -4.83
C SER A 16 -1.09 9.12 -4.73
N ASP A 17 -1.40 8.17 -3.86
CA ASP A 17 -0.57 6.96 -3.72
C ASP A 17 -0.52 6.17 -5.02
N LEU A 18 -1.65 6.06 -5.73
CA LEU A 18 -1.70 5.37 -7.02
C LEU A 18 -0.89 6.06 -8.12
N LYS A 19 -0.70 7.38 -8.03
CA LYS A 19 0.13 8.14 -8.97
C LYS A 19 1.60 8.14 -8.57
N LEU A 20 1.86 8.15 -7.26
CA LEU A 20 3.21 8.16 -6.71
C LEU A 20 3.95 6.85 -7.01
N ALA A 21 3.31 5.71 -6.75
CA ALA A 21 3.94 4.40 -6.83
C ALA A 21 4.62 4.13 -8.19
N PRO A 22 3.96 4.37 -9.34
CA PRO A 22 4.59 4.11 -10.64
C PRO A 22 5.80 5.00 -10.96
N GLN A 23 5.96 6.10 -10.23
CA GLN A 23 7.01 7.09 -10.45
C GLN A 23 8.20 6.91 -9.53
N THR A 24 8.24 5.83 -8.75
CA THR A 24 9.26 5.60 -7.72
C THR A 24 10.06 4.34 -7.97
N ARG A 25 11.17 4.23 -7.25
CA ARG A 25 11.99 3.02 -7.12
C ARG A 25 12.31 2.80 -5.66
N GLY A 26 12.43 1.52 -5.27
CA GLY A 26 12.87 1.17 -3.92
C GLY A 26 11.80 1.24 -2.84
N ILE A 27 10.55 1.53 -3.20
CA ILE A 27 9.42 1.46 -2.26
C ILE A 27 8.70 0.13 -2.48
N ASP A 28 8.55 -0.65 -1.43
CA ASP A 28 7.84 -1.93 -1.47
C ASP A 28 6.40 -1.81 -1.00
N LEU A 29 6.15 -0.87 -0.07
CA LEU A 29 4.85 -0.70 0.56
C LEU A 29 4.59 0.78 0.84
N ILE A 30 3.42 1.24 0.44
CA ILE A 30 2.87 2.56 0.82
C ILE A 30 1.70 2.33 1.75
N ILE A 31 1.78 2.89 2.95
CA ILE A 31 0.69 2.93 3.91
C ILE A 31 0.10 4.33 3.84
N GLY A 32 -1.13 4.42 3.33
CA GLY A 32 -1.76 5.67 3.00
C GLY A 32 -2.85 6.11 3.97
N GLY A 33 -3.38 7.29 3.72
CA GLY A 33 -4.45 7.89 4.50
C GLY A 33 -5.17 8.98 3.70
N HIS A 34 -5.69 10.00 4.36
CA HIS A 34 -6.34 11.18 3.82
C HIS A 34 -7.73 10.94 3.22
N THR A 35 -7.86 10.05 2.23
CA THR A 35 -9.14 9.78 1.56
C THR A 35 -10.05 8.82 2.32
N HIS A 36 -9.60 8.32 3.47
CA HIS A 36 -10.34 7.35 4.29
C HIS A 36 -10.76 6.10 3.50
N THR A 37 -9.97 5.73 2.51
CA THR A 37 -10.25 4.58 1.65
C THR A 37 -10.05 3.28 2.43
N PHE A 38 -11.05 2.39 2.38
CA PHE A 38 -10.91 1.07 2.95
C PHE A 38 -10.60 0.06 1.85
N LEU A 39 -9.42 -0.55 1.91
CA LEU A 39 -9.02 -1.62 1.02
C LEU A 39 -9.02 -2.94 1.79
N LYS A 40 -9.87 -3.86 1.38
CA LYS A 40 -9.89 -5.20 1.97
C LYS A 40 -8.56 -5.91 1.76
N GLU A 41 -7.95 -5.69 0.60
CA GLU A 41 -6.62 -6.17 0.25
C GLU A 41 -5.81 -5.02 -0.36
N PRO A 42 -4.48 -5.01 -0.19
CA PRO A 42 -3.64 -4.00 -0.83
C PRO A 42 -3.78 -4.00 -2.34
N THR A 43 -3.66 -2.82 -2.93
CA THR A 43 -3.56 -2.66 -4.38
C THR A 43 -2.11 -2.81 -4.80
N THR A 44 -1.84 -3.60 -5.83
CA THR A 44 -0.49 -3.76 -6.37
C THR A 44 -0.31 -2.88 -7.59
N VAL A 45 0.74 -2.06 -7.57
CA VAL A 45 1.12 -1.17 -8.68
C VAL A 45 2.58 -1.44 -9.02
N GLN A 46 2.93 -1.41 -10.31
CA GLN A 46 4.32 -1.55 -10.73
C GLN A 46 5.05 -0.20 -10.63
N ASN A 47 6.28 -0.23 -10.11
CA ASN A 47 7.14 0.94 -10.05
C ASN A 47 7.91 1.13 -11.37
N LEU A 48 8.86 2.09 -11.38
CA LEU A 48 9.66 2.38 -12.58
C LEU A 48 10.52 1.19 -13.05
N ASP A 49 10.85 0.26 -12.16
CA ASP A 49 11.60 -0.94 -12.50
C ASP A 49 10.72 -2.15 -12.79
N GLY A 50 9.41 -1.96 -12.88
CA GLY A 50 8.44 -3.04 -13.08
C GLY A 50 8.26 -3.93 -11.85
N LYS A 51 8.72 -3.51 -10.69
CA LYS A 51 8.57 -4.24 -9.43
C LYS A 51 7.31 -3.84 -8.71
N PRO A 52 6.68 -4.78 -7.97
CA PRO A 52 5.43 -4.49 -7.28
C PRO A 52 5.63 -3.54 -6.11
N VAL A 53 4.72 -2.57 -6.00
CA VAL A 53 4.53 -1.73 -4.84
C VAL A 53 3.14 -2.00 -4.31
N LEU A 54 3.02 -2.36 -3.04
CA LEU A 54 1.73 -2.52 -2.40
C LEU A 54 1.27 -1.16 -1.87
N VAL A 55 0.03 -0.79 -2.20
CA VAL A 55 -0.62 0.40 -1.66
C VAL A 55 -1.75 -0.06 -0.77
N ASN A 56 -1.70 0.30 0.50
CA ASN A 56 -2.71 -0.10 1.46
C ASN A 56 -3.27 1.09 2.24
N GLN A 57 -4.55 1.00 2.55
CA GLN A 57 -5.26 1.94 3.40
C GLN A 57 -6.45 1.22 4.02
N VAL A 58 -6.75 1.47 5.30
CA VAL A 58 -7.75 0.72 6.05
C VAL A 58 -8.85 1.62 6.64
N GLY A 59 -9.26 2.62 5.88
CA GLY A 59 -10.35 3.50 6.28
C GLY A 59 -9.89 4.59 7.26
N PHE A 60 -10.65 4.79 8.33
CA PHE A 60 -10.37 5.84 9.30
C PHE A 60 -10.92 5.48 10.69
N GLY A 61 -10.52 6.26 11.68
CA GLY A 61 -11.11 6.20 13.02
C GLY A 61 -10.78 4.95 13.82
N GLY A 62 -9.80 4.13 13.38
CA GLY A 62 -9.45 2.90 14.07
C GLY A 62 -10.50 1.80 13.98
N ILE A 63 -11.36 1.85 12.96
CA ILE A 63 -12.43 0.85 12.77
C ILE A 63 -11.86 -0.47 12.29
N HIS A 64 -10.80 -0.43 11.51
CA HIS A 64 -10.14 -1.62 10.96
C HIS A 64 -8.66 -1.63 11.31
N LEU A 65 -8.11 -2.83 11.48
CA LEU A 65 -6.67 -3.07 11.62
C LEU A 65 -6.20 -3.84 10.39
N GLY A 66 -5.21 -3.28 9.69
CA GLY A 66 -4.54 -3.96 8.60
C GLY A 66 -3.26 -4.62 9.08
N ARG A 67 -3.05 -5.88 8.69
CA ARG A 67 -1.83 -6.62 8.95
C ARG A 67 -1.23 -7.09 7.64
N LEU A 68 0.06 -6.83 7.45
CA LEU A 68 0.82 -7.24 6.27
C LEU A 68 2.05 -8.00 6.74
N ASP A 69 2.14 -9.28 6.36
CA ASP A 69 3.27 -10.12 6.67
C ASP A 69 4.12 -10.30 5.42
N PHE A 70 5.39 -9.91 5.49
CA PHE A 70 6.36 -10.06 4.40
C PHE A 70 7.30 -11.20 4.73
N THR A 71 7.42 -12.16 3.83
CA THR A 71 8.36 -13.27 3.95
C THR A 71 9.40 -13.14 2.84
N PHE A 72 10.68 -13.14 3.22
CA PHE A 72 11.80 -12.98 2.30
C PHE A 72 12.54 -14.32 2.17
N ASP A 73 12.71 -14.79 0.95
CA ASP A 73 13.55 -15.94 0.67
C ASP A 73 14.97 -15.44 0.39
N ARG A 74 15.93 -15.86 1.22
CA ARG A 74 17.32 -15.40 1.11
C ARG A 74 18.04 -15.96 -0.11
N VAL A 75 17.61 -17.11 -0.60
CA VAL A 75 18.25 -17.78 -1.74
C VAL A 75 17.72 -17.24 -3.06
N THR A 76 16.39 -17.24 -3.24
CA THR A 76 15.75 -16.80 -4.49
C THR A 76 15.56 -15.30 -4.56
N LYS A 77 15.64 -14.59 -3.42
CA LYS A 77 15.34 -13.15 -3.26
C LYS A 77 13.86 -12.83 -3.50
N GLN A 78 13.01 -13.84 -3.53
CA GLN A 78 11.57 -13.64 -3.66
C GLN A 78 10.96 -13.12 -2.37
N VAL A 79 9.89 -12.33 -2.53
CA VAL A 79 9.14 -11.75 -1.42
C VAL A 79 7.69 -12.21 -1.54
N PHE A 80 7.18 -12.76 -0.45
CA PHE A 80 5.78 -13.18 -0.35
C PHE A 80 5.07 -12.30 0.66
N VAL A 81 3.85 -11.87 0.33
CA VAL A 81 3.07 -10.99 1.19
C VAL A 81 1.74 -11.65 1.52
N ARG A 82 1.39 -11.63 2.79
CA ARG A 82 0.06 -11.97 3.30
C ARG A 82 -0.60 -10.74 3.84
N SER A 83 -1.86 -10.54 3.51
CA SER A 83 -2.65 -9.43 4.06
C SER A 83 -3.84 -9.97 4.85
N GLN A 84 -4.18 -9.28 5.92
CA GLN A 84 -5.35 -9.57 6.73
C GLN A 84 -5.93 -8.26 7.25
N THR A 85 -7.23 -8.12 7.18
CA THR A 85 -7.93 -6.96 7.71
C THR A 85 -8.94 -7.43 8.75
N THR A 86 -8.91 -6.80 9.90
CA THR A 86 -9.78 -7.18 11.03
C THR A 86 -10.52 -5.96 11.53
N ALA A 87 -11.82 -6.12 11.76
CA ALA A 87 -12.61 -5.08 12.42
C ALA A 87 -12.19 -4.98 13.89
N VAL A 88 -12.08 -3.75 14.40
CA VAL A 88 -11.73 -3.46 15.78
C VAL A 88 -13.01 -3.28 16.60
N GLY A 89 -13.06 -3.93 17.73
CA GLY A 89 -14.18 -3.79 18.66
C GLY A 89 -15.03 -5.03 18.89
#